data_d7f53c292b46ec39a0c45f93a385fe1a
#
_entry.id   d7f53c292b46ec39a0c45f93a385fe1a
#
_cell.length_a   1.000
_cell.length_b   1.000
_cell.length_c   1.000
_cell.angle_alpha   90.00
_cell.angle_beta   90.00
_cell.angle_gamma   90.00
#
_symmetry.space_group_name_H-M   'P 1'
#
loop_
_entity.id
_entity.type
_entity.pdbx_description
1 polymer ?
#
loop_
_entity_poly.entity_id
_entity_poly.type
_entity_poly.pdbx_seq_one_letter_code
_entity_poly.pdbx_strand_id
1 'polypeptide(L)'
;ELVARGRYPYQSLLRQWSADDDAAVTEAMERTDVVGLANRHVSALSGGQRQRVWVAMALAQRTDILLLDEPTTYLDLAHQVDLLELCRDLNAELGTTIVAVLHDLNQACRYGDEVIAMRAGSILAHGRPEEVVTAEMVEEVFGLAVQVISDPLTGTPLVLPLPRGTAATTPAGEAG
;
A
#
# COMPACT_ATOMS: atom_id res chain seq x y z
N GLU A 1 -9.24 -6.90 -21.24
CA GLU A 1 -10.63 -6.38 -21.04
C GLU A 1 -10.83 -5.78 -19.64
N LEU A 2 -10.42 -6.44 -18.53
CA LEU A 2 -10.64 -5.91 -17.16
C LEU A 2 -9.91 -4.59 -16.94
N VAL A 3 -8.62 -4.48 -17.29
CA VAL A 3 -7.83 -3.24 -17.16
C VAL A 3 -8.46 -2.11 -17.96
N ALA A 4 -9.01 -2.40 -19.14
CA ALA A 4 -9.70 -1.42 -19.98
C ALA A 4 -10.92 -0.77 -19.30
N ARG A 5 -11.54 -1.42 -18.31
CA ARG A 5 -12.63 -0.80 -17.54
C ARG A 5 -12.17 0.43 -16.73
N GLY A 6 -10.89 0.55 -16.43
CA GLY A 6 -10.32 1.77 -15.86
C GLY A 6 -10.56 3.02 -16.71
N ARG A 7 -10.77 2.86 -18.02
CA ARG A 7 -11.07 3.96 -18.95
C ARG A 7 -12.55 4.35 -19.03
N TYR A 8 -13.46 3.61 -18.37
CA TYR A 8 -14.90 3.92 -18.42
C TYR A 8 -15.26 5.35 -18.00
N PRO A 9 -14.62 5.98 -17.01
CA PRO A 9 -14.93 7.38 -16.66
C PRO A 9 -14.69 8.37 -17.80
N TYR A 10 -13.84 8.00 -18.78
CA TYR A 10 -13.50 8.85 -19.93
C TYR A 10 -14.35 8.56 -21.17
N GLN A 11 -15.22 7.53 -21.09
CA GLN A 11 -16.10 7.15 -22.20
C GLN A 11 -17.50 7.77 -22.03
N SER A 12 -18.10 8.15 -23.13
CA SER A 12 -19.47 8.63 -23.18
C SER A 12 -20.17 8.06 -24.42
N LEU A 13 -21.48 8.25 -24.54
CA LEU A 13 -22.25 7.81 -25.71
C LEU A 13 -21.70 8.37 -27.03
N LEU A 14 -20.99 9.49 -27.00
CA LEU A 14 -20.41 10.16 -28.15
C LEU A 14 -18.90 9.98 -28.28
N ARG A 15 -18.21 9.56 -27.22
CA ARG A 15 -16.76 9.32 -27.21
C ARG A 15 -16.50 7.81 -27.24
N GLN A 16 -16.16 7.33 -28.41
CA GLN A 16 -15.71 5.94 -28.60
C GLN A 16 -14.29 5.75 -28.06
N TRP A 17 -13.88 4.50 -27.95
CA TRP A 17 -12.53 4.08 -27.60
C TRP A 17 -11.50 4.76 -28.49
N SER A 18 -10.44 5.30 -27.90
CA SER A 18 -9.40 6.07 -28.59
C SER A 18 -8.03 5.42 -28.49
N ALA A 19 -7.09 5.85 -29.33
CA ALA A 19 -5.69 5.43 -29.23
C ALA A 19 -5.04 5.83 -27.88
N ASP A 20 -5.51 6.92 -27.23
CA ASP A 20 -5.05 7.29 -25.87
C ASP A 20 -5.54 6.29 -24.83
N ASP A 21 -6.74 5.73 -24.98
CA ASP A 21 -7.24 4.68 -24.08
C ASP A 21 -6.44 3.39 -24.24
N ASP A 22 -6.08 3.00 -25.49
CA ASP A 22 -5.18 1.87 -25.72
C ASP A 22 -3.80 2.10 -25.10
N ALA A 23 -3.23 3.29 -25.27
CA ALA A 23 -1.94 3.65 -24.68
C ALA A 23 -1.97 3.61 -23.15
N ALA A 24 -3.03 4.15 -22.53
CA ALA A 24 -3.18 4.14 -21.07
C ALA A 24 -3.30 2.71 -20.50
N VAL A 25 -4.05 1.85 -21.18
CA VAL A 25 -4.20 0.44 -20.79
C VAL A 25 -2.89 -0.32 -20.93
N THR A 26 -2.20 -0.13 -22.07
CA THR A 26 -0.91 -0.79 -22.33
C THR A 26 0.13 -0.39 -21.29
N GLU A 27 0.31 0.91 -21.07
CA GLU A 27 1.23 1.45 -20.06
C GLU A 27 0.92 0.90 -18.66
N ALA A 28 -0.34 0.90 -18.25
CA ALA A 28 -0.74 0.37 -16.95
C ALA A 28 -0.40 -1.12 -16.80
N MET A 29 -0.61 -1.92 -17.86
CA MET A 29 -0.29 -3.34 -17.87
C MET A 29 1.22 -3.60 -17.84
N GLU A 30 2.02 -2.81 -18.53
CA GLU A 30 3.48 -2.90 -18.54
C GLU A 30 4.05 -2.59 -17.16
N ARG A 31 3.65 -1.46 -16.55
CA ARG A 31 4.10 -1.04 -15.23
C ARG A 31 3.77 -2.00 -14.11
N THR A 32 2.66 -2.71 -14.22
CA THR A 32 2.23 -3.70 -13.21
C THR A 32 2.67 -5.14 -13.52
N ASP A 33 3.45 -5.34 -14.62
CA ASP A 33 3.93 -6.66 -15.06
C ASP A 33 2.78 -7.67 -15.30
N VAL A 34 1.71 -7.23 -15.96
CA VAL A 34 0.56 -8.10 -16.26
C VAL A 34 0.29 -8.30 -17.76
N VAL A 35 1.17 -7.81 -18.63
CA VAL A 35 1.04 -7.98 -20.10
C VAL A 35 0.93 -9.45 -20.48
N GLY A 36 1.75 -10.33 -19.87
CA GLY A 36 1.70 -11.78 -20.08
C GLY A 36 0.39 -12.45 -19.67
N LEU A 37 -0.47 -11.74 -18.93
CA LEU A 37 -1.76 -12.22 -18.45
C LEU A 37 -2.94 -11.75 -19.32
N ALA A 38 -2.70 -10.95 -20.36
CA ALA A 38 -3.73 -10.28 -21.16
C ALA A 38 -4.85 -11.20 -21.66
N ASN A 39 -4.50 -12.44 -22.01
CA ASN A 39 -5.42 -13.44 -22.56
C ASN A 39 -5.89 -14.47 -21.52
N ARG A 40 -5.56 -14.29 -20.24
CA ARG A 40 -6.00 -15.20 -19.17
C ARG A 40 -7.33 -14.75 -18.57
N HIS A 41 -8.16 -15.70 -18.20
CA HIS A 41 -9.35 -15.44 -17.41
C HIS A 41 -8.95 -15.01 -15.98
N VAL A 42 -9.63 -13.99 -15.42
CA VAL A 42 -9.35 -13.46 -14.07
C VAL A 42 -9.47 -14.55 -12.99
N SER A 43 -10.40 -15.49 -13.17
CA SER A 43 -10.57 -16.63 -12.26
C SER A 43 -9.40 -17.63 -12.28
N ALA A 44 -8.57 -17.60 -13.31
CA ALA A 44 -7.38 -18.45 -13.44
C ALA A 44 -6.09 -17.78 -12.95
N LEU A 45 -6.19 -16.56 -12.41
CA LEU A 45 -5.07 -15.82 -11.86
C LEU A 45 -4.85 -16.18 -10.39
N SER A 46 -3.57 -16.21 -9.96
CA SER A 46 -3.23 -16.26 -8.52
C SER A 46 -3.71 -15.00 -7.80
N GLY A 47 -3.70 -15.02 -6.47
CA GLY A 47 -4.07 -13.84 -5.66
C GLY A 47 -3.24 -12.61 -6.02
N GLY A 48 -1.90 -12.75 -6.04
CA GLY A 48 -0.99 -11.65 -6.39
C GLY A 48 -1.15 -11.16 -7.83
N GLN A 49 -1.30 -12.09 -8.81
CA GLN A 49 -1.57 -11.71 -10.19
C GLN A 49 -2.88 -10.92 -10.34
N ARG A 50 -3.92 -11.35 -9.63
CA ARG A 50 -5.22 -10.67 -9.62
C ARG A 50 -5.10 -9.29 -9.02
N GLN A 51 -4.37 -9.14 -7.92
CA GLN A 51 -4.16 -7.84 -7.28
C GLN A 51 -3.41 -6.86 -8.20
N ARG A 52 -2.33 -7.31 -8.87
CA ARG A 52 -1.63 -6.50 -9.87
C ARG A 52 -2.54 -6.06 -11.03
N VAL A 53 -3.46 -6.93 -11.47
CA VAL A 53 -4.47 -6.57 -12.51
C VAL A 53 -5.46 -5.52 -11.99
N TRP A 54 -5.86 -5.56 -10.71
CA TRP A 54 -6.69 -4.51 -10.11
C TRP A 54 -5.96 -3.17 -10.03
N VAL A 55 -4.68 -3.18 -9.62
CA VAL A 55 -3.83 -1.97 -9.63
C VAL A 55 -3.67 -1.44 -11.05
N ALA A 56 -3.44 -2.31 -12.04
CA ALA A 56 -3.39 -1.91 -13.46
C ALA A 56 -4.67 -1.22 -13.92
N MET A 57 -5.83 -1.76 -13.53
CA MET A 57 -7.12 -1.15 -13.87
C MET A 57 -7.29 0.24 -13.25
N ALA A 58 -6.86 0.42 -12.00
CA ALA A 58 -6.90 1.72 -11.34
C ALA A 58 -5.89 2.70 -11.98
N LEU A 59 -4.67 2.24 -12.27
CA LEU A 59 -3.61 3.03 -12.92
C LEU A 59 -4.00 3.49 -14.33
N ALA A 60 -4.75 2.67 -15.08
CA ALA A 60 -5.25 3.03 -16.41
C ALA A 60 -6.18 4.27 -16.39
N GLN A 61 -6.69 4.67 -15.24
CA GLN A 61 -7.44 5.92 -15.09
C GLN A 61 -6.56 7.17 -15.23
N ARG A 62 -5.22 7.04 -15.04
CA ARG A 62 -4.28 8.16 -15.08
C ARG A 62 -4.72 9.30 -14.15
N THR A 63 -5.00 8.97 -12.90
CA THR A 63 -5.33 9.95 -11.85
C THR A 63 -4.08 10.30 -11.04
N ASP A 64 -4.02 11.51 -10.50
CA ASP A 64 -2.91 11.97 -9.66
C ASP A 64 -2.90 11.24 -8.29
N ILE A 65 -4.05 10.69 -7.88
CA ILE A 65 -4.23 9.97 -6.62
C ILE A 65 -4.77 8.58 -6.88
N LEU A 66 -4.13 7.58 -6.29
CA LEU A 66 -4.54 6.18 -6.30
C LEU A 66 -4.94 5.76 -4.88
N LEU A 67 -6.19 5.31 -4.72
CA LEU A 67 -6.69 4.79 -3.45
C LEU A 67 -6.73 3.27 -3.49
N LEU A 68 -6.06 2.62 -2.54
CA LEU A 68 -5.99 1.17 -2.40
C LEU A 68 -6.57 0.75 -1.05
N ASP A 69 -7.69 0.05 -1.08
CA ASP A 69 -8.33 -0.46 0.13
C ASP A 69 -7.87 -1.90 0.39
N GLU A 70 -7.09 -2.09 1.45
CA GLU A 70 -6.52 -3.37 1.88
C GLU A 70 -5.84 -4.18 0.77
N PRO A 71 -4.91 -3.59 -0.02
CA PRO A 71 -4.39 -4.22 -1.22
C PRO A 71 -3.53 -5.46 -0.94
N THR A 72 -3.05 -5.65 0.29
CA THR A 72 -2.21 -6.78 0.71
C THR A 72 -2.99 -7.93 1.34
N THR A 73 -4.30 -7.76 1.59
CA THR A 73 -5.14 -8.78 2.22
C THR A 73 -5.24 -10.03 1.34
N TYR A 74 -5.14 -11.21 1.95
CA TYR A 74 -5.13 -12.54 1.29
C TYR A 74 -3.93 -12.83 0.39
N LEU A 75 -2.87 -12.03 0.47
CA LEU A 75 -1.60 -12.30 -0.21
C LEU A 75 -0.62 -12.95 0.77
N ASP A 76 0.24 -13.83 0.27
CA ASP A 76 1.42 -14.28 1.02
C ASP A 76 2.47 -13.16 1.11
N LEU A 77 3.43 -13.33 2.00
CA LEU A 77 4.42 -12.30 2.31
C LEU A 77 5.18 -11.80 1.06
N ALA A 78 5.56 -12.71 0.15
CA ALA A 78 6.30 -12.33 -1.04
C ALA A 78 5.47 -11.42 -1.95
N HIS A 79 4.21 -11.78 -2.20
CA HIS A 79 3.30 -10.97 -3.01
C HIS A 79 2.90 -9.64 -2.35
N GLN A 80 2.84 -9.58 -1.00
CA GLN A 80 2.64 -8.32 -0.28
C GLN A 80 3.80 -7.35 -0.52
N VAL A 81 5.04 -7.85 -0.36
CA VAL A 81 6.25 -7.06 -0.60
C VAL A 81 6.30 -6.59 -2.05
N ASP A 82 6.11 -7.49 -3.02
CA ASP A 82 6.12 -7.15 -4.44
C ASP A 82 5.09 -6.06 -4.80
N LEU A 83 3.92 -6.08 -4.16
CA LEU A 83 2.88 -5.08 -4.40
C LEU A 83 3.25 -3.72 -3.79
N LEU A 84 3.81 -3.70 -2.59
CA LEU A 84 4.20 -2.46 -1.93
C LEU A 84 5.42 -1.82 -2.60
N GLU A 85 6.39 -2.63 -3.09
CA GLU A 85 7.48 -2.14 -3.93
C GLU A 85 6.92 -1.54 -5.24
N LEU A 86 5.99 -2.22 -5.90
CA LEU A 86 5.32 -1.67 -7.09
C LEU A 86 4.66 -0.31 -6.79
N CYS A 87 4.01 -0.15 -5.64
CA CYS A 87 3.43 1.13 -5.23
C CYS A 87 4.51 2.22 -5.09
N ARG A 88 5.66 1.91 -4.49
CA ARG A 88 6.79 2.84 -4.37
C ARG A 88 7.34 3.25 -5.74
N ASP A 89 7.52 2.28 -6.63
CA ASP A 89 8.00 2.54 -7.99
C ASP A 89 7.03 3.46 -8.76
N LEU A 90 5.73 3.20 -8.68
CA LEU A 90 4.71 4.04 -9.29
C LEU A 90 4.70 5.47 -8.72
N ASN A 91 4.87 5.64 -7.41
CA ASN A 91 4.99 6.96 -6.80
C ASN A 91 6.27 7.67 -7.29
N ALA A 92 7.42 7.00 -7.25
CA ALA A 92 8.70 7.58 -7.62
C ALA A 92 8.79 7.96 -9.11
N GLU A 93 8.26 7.11 -10.00
CA GLU A 93 8.36 7.30 -11.46
C GLU A 93 7.28 8.24 -12.03
N LEU A 94 6.06 8.17 -11.48
CA LEU A 94 4.90 8.90 -12.01
C LEU A 94 4.51 10.11 -11.18
N GLY A 95 5.02 10.23 -9.95
CA GLY A 95 4.56 11.24 -8.99
C GLY A 95 3.13 11.01 -8.50
N THR A 96 2.56 9.82 -8.74
CA THR A 96 1.21 9.47 -8.29
C THR A 96 1.18 9.38 -6.77
N THR A 97 0.29 10.11 -6.13
CA THR A 97 0.04 9.96 -4.69
C THR A 97 -0.74 8.67 -4.43
N ILE A 98 -0.18 7.79 -3.60
CA ILE A 98 -0.84 6.52 -3.25
C ILE A 98 -1.30 6.57 -1.81
N VAL A 99 -2.58 6.34 -1.58
CA VAL A 99 -3.17 6.18 -0.25
C VAL A 99 -3.63 4.73 -0.11
N ALA A 100 -3.00 3.99 0.79
CA ALA A 100 -3.30 2.58 1.01
C ALA A 100 -3.77 2.33 2.45
N VAL A 101 -4.85 1.57 2.60
CA VAL A 101 -5.26 1.02 3.91
C VAL A 101 -4.47 -0.27 4.13
N LEU A 102 -3.64 -0.29 5.18
CA LEU A 102 -2.80 -1.44 5.53
C LEU A 102 -3.12 -1.92 6.94
N HIS A 103 -3.06 -3.24 7.15
CA HIS A 103 -3.24 -3.85 8.48
C HIS A 103 -1.92 -4.14 9.18
N ASP A 104 -0.83 -4.25 8.43
CA ASP A 104 0.51 -4.45 8.97
C ASP A 104 1.20 -3.10 9.19
N LEU A 105 1.38 -2.74 10.45
CA LEU A 105 1.97 -1.47 10.84
C LEU A 105 3.46 -1.38 10.44
N ASN A 106 4.18 -2.51 10.44
CA ASN A 106 5.58 -2.53 10.00
C ASN A 106 5.69 -2.29 8.49
N GLN A 107 4.76 -2.84 7.70
CA GLN A 107 4.68 -2.53 6.28
C GLN A 107 4.31 -1.06 6.05
N ALA A 108 3.36 -0.52 6.81
CA ALA A 108 3.00 0.90 6.72
C ALA A 108 4.19 1.81 7.03
N CYS A 109 4.98 1.51 8.06
CA CYS A 109 6.19 2.26 8.39
C CYS A 109 7.29 2.15 7.34
N ARG A 110 7.44 0.97 6.72
CA ARG A 110 8.52 0.70 5.78
C ARG A 110 8.28 1.30 4.40
N TYR A 111 7.03 1.34 3.96
CA TYR A 111 6.66 1.71 2.59
C TYR A 111 5.95 3.06 2.48
N GLY A 112 5.39 3.61 3.56
CA GLY A 112 4.72 4.89 3.57
C GLY A 112 5.67 6.04 3.90
N ASP A 113 5.55 7.15 3.18
CA ASP A 113 6.21 8.41 3.52
C ASP A 113 5.51 9.07 4.73
N GLU A 114 4.20 8.88 4.83
CA GLU A 114 3.35 9.33 5.92
C GLU A 114 2.39 8.23 6.37
N VAL A 115 2.08 8.22 7.66
CA VAL A 115 1.10 7.33 8.28
C VAL A 115 -0.04 8.14 8.86
N ILE A 116 -1.26 7.69 8.60
CA ILE A 116 -2.48 8.21 9.22
C ILE A 116 -3.06 7.12 10.10
N ALA A 117 -2.97 7.28 11.41
CA ALA A 117 -3.56 6.36 12.37
C ALA A 117 -4.98 6.78 12.72
N MET A 118 -5.92 5.85 12.56
CA MET A 118 -7.35 6.12 12.77
C MET A 118 -7.95 5.16 13.79
N ARG A 119 -8.88 5.67 14.60
CA ARG A 119 -9.69 4.87 15.51
C ARG A 119 -11.11 5.43 15.57
N ALA A 120 -12.11 4.55 15.47
CA ALA A 120 -13.52 4.91 15.56
C ALA A 120 -13.93 6.10 14.66
N GLY A 121 -13.36 6.18 13.44
CA GLY A 121 -13.67 7.24 12.47
C GLY A 121 -12.94 8.57 12.69
N SER A 122 -12.03 8.66 13.70
CA SER A 122 -11.24 9.85 13.98
C SER A 122 -9.76 9.60 13.69
N ILE A 123 -9.07 10.62 13.17
CA ILE A 123 -7.62 10.63 13.01
C ILE A 123 -7.01 10.92 14.38
N LEU A 124 -6.16 10.03 14.87
CA LEU A 124 -5.44 10.18 16.14
C LEU A 124 -4.01 10.68 15.94
N ALA A 125 -3.36 10.25 14.85
CA ALA A 125 -2.03 10.71 14.49
C ALA A 125 -1.88 10.78 12.98
N HIS A 126 -1.07 11.73 12.50
CA HIS A 126 -0.71 11.89 11.09
C HIS A 126 0.68 12.51 10.99
N GLY A 127 1.54 11.92 10.21
CA GLY A 127 2.90 12.41 9.95
C GLY A 127 3.83 11.28 9.50
N ARG A 128 5.13 11.55 9.54
CA ARG A 128 6.14 10.55 9.20
C ARG A 128 6.10 9.38 10.18
N PRO A 129 6.38 8.14 9.73
CA PRO A 129 6.39 6.98 10.60
C PRO A 129 7.20 7.19 11.88
N GLU A 130 8.42 7.78 11.77
CA GLU A 130 9.33 8.00 12.92
C GLU A 130 8.79 8.99 13.95
N GLU A 131 7.88 9.88 13.52
CA GLU A 131 7.31 10.92 14.38
C GLU A 131 6.05 10.44 15.11
N VAL A 132 5.25 9.59 14.45
CA VAL A 132 3.90 9.25 14.94
C VAL A 132 3.76 7.83 15.44
N VAL A 133 4.62 6.88 14.99
CA VAL A 133 4.51 5.47 15.40
C VAL A 133 5.32 5.24 16.67
N THR A 134 4.67 5.47 17.81
CA THR A 134 5.22 5.26 19.14
C THR A 134 4.48 4.14 19.88
N ALA A 135 5.05 3.64 20.97
CA ALA A 135 4.39 2.60 21.78
C ALA A 135 3.05 3.09 22.32
N GLU A 136 2.98 4.36 22.75
CA GLU A 136 1.77 5.00 23.26
C GLU A 136 0.68 5.08 22.18
N MET A 137 1.06 5.51 20.94
CA MET A 137 0.12 5.59 19.83
C MET A 137 -0.43 4.20 19.49
N VAL A 138 0.42 3.16 19.44
CA VAL A 138 -0.02 1.79 19.14
C VAL A 138 -0.93 1.27 20.24
N GLU A 139 -0.63 1.53 21.51
CA GLU A 139 -1.50 1.16 22.62
C GLU A 139 -2.85 1.89 22.56
N GLU A 140 -2.84 3.18 22.25
CA GLU A 140 -4.07 3.97 22.11
C GLU A 140 -4.94 3.50 20.95
N VAL A 141 -4.34 3.26 19.77
CA VAL A 141 -5.09 2.90 18.54
C VAL A 141 -5.55 1.45 18.58
N PHE A 142 -4.64 0.52 18.92
CA PHE A 142 -4.83 -0.93 18.78
C PHE A 142 -5.09 -1.66 20.11
N GLY A 143 -4.86 -0.99 21.26
CA GLY A 143 -4.98 -1.62 22.57
C GLY A 143 -3.89 -2.68 22.82
N LEU A 144 -2.72 -2.55 22.19
CA LEU A 144 -1.64 -3.53 22.22
C LEU A 144 -0.37 -2.91 22.80
N ALA A 145 0.17 -3.51 23.87
CA ALA A 145 1.46 -3.13 24.39
C ALA A 145 2.58 -3.60 23.46
N VAL A 146 3.44 -2.69 23.05
CA VAL A 146 4.52 -2.93 22.10
C VAL A 146 5.82 -2.28 22.53
N GLN A 147 6.92 -2.76 21.96
CA GLN A 147 8.19 -2.03 21.90
C GLN A 147 8.37 -1.55 20.45
N VAL A 148 8.75 -0.29 20.29
CA VAL A 148 9.11 0.27 19.00
C VAL A 148 10.62 0.45 18.96
N ILE A 149 11.27 -0.14 17.95
CA ILE A 149 12.72 0.00 17.73
C ILE A 149 12.95 0.50 16.28
N SER A 150 14.16 0.94 15.97
CA SER A 150 14.52 1.24 14.58
C SER A 150 14.83 -0.07 13.85
N ASP A 151 14.24 -0.25 12.65
CA ASP A 151 14.58 -1.35 11.74
C ASP A 151 16.04 -1.19 11.30
N PRO A 152 16.93 -2.17 11.56
CA PRO A 152 18.34 -2.06 11.22
C PRO A 152 18.63 -1.99 9.72
N LEU A 153 17.66 -2.32 8.85
CA LEU A 153 17.82 -2.30 7.40
C LEU A 153 17.33 -0.99 6.77
N THR A 154 16.23 -0.44 7.29
CA THR A 154 15.56 0.72 6.69
C THR A 154 15.63 1.98 7.55
N GLY A 155 15.89 1.83 8.85
CA GLY A 155 15.83 2.92 9.82
C GLY A 155 14.41 3.30 10.25
N THR A 156 13.37 2.74 9.63
CA THR A 156 11.98 3.02 9.96
C THR A 156 11.55 2.35 11.28
N PRO A 157 10.45 2.79 11.91
CA PRO A 157 9.93 2.13 13.11
C PRO A 157 9.58 0.66 12.85
N LEU A 158 10.04 -0.21 13.73
CA LEU A 158 9.68 -1.62 13.79
C LEU A 158 8.92 -1.88 15.07
N VAL A 159 7.66 -2.24 14.95
CA VAL A 159 6.73 -2.49 16.05
C VAL A 159 6.77 -3.95 16.46
N LEU A 160 7.16 -4.23 17.68
CA LEU A 160 7.29 -5.57 18.25
C LEU A 160 6.26 -5.75 19.37
N PRO A 161 5.23 -6.61 19.18
CA PRO A 161 4.28 -6.92 20.24
C PRO A 161 4.97 -7.52 21.47
N LEU A 162 4.63 -7.01 22.66
CA LEU A 162 5.15 -7.57 23.90
C LEU A 162 4.36 -8.82 24.30
N PRO A 163 5.03 -9.83 24.88
CA PRO A 163 4.34 -10.96 25.49
C PRO A 163 3.38 -10.49 26.60
N ARG A 164 2.25 -11.18 26.76
CA ARG A 164 1.26 -10.86 27.79
C ARG A 164 1.92 -10.90 29.18
N GLY A 165 1.76 -9.82 29.94
CA GLY A 165 2.33 -9.69 31.31
C GLY A 165 3.73 -9.09 31.39
N THR A 166 4.32 -8.67 30.25
CA THR A 166 5.58 -7.93 30.23
C THR A 166 5.27 -6.43 30.26
N ALA A 167 5.78 -5.70 31.25
CA ALA A 167 5.77 -4.24 31.24
C ALA A 167 6.78 -3.73 30.19
N ALA A 168 6.45 -2.65 29.47
CA ALA A 168 7.38 -2.00 28.57
C ALA A 168 8.64 -1.57 29.35
N THR A 169 9.78 -2.17 29.03
CA THR A 169 11.07 -1.71 29.54
C THR A 169 11.50 -0.55 28.64
N THR A 170 11.47 0.65 29.20
CA THR A 170 12.12 1.81 28.58
C THR A 170 13.60 1.48 28.42
N PRO A 171 14.20 1.58 27.23
CA PRO A 171 15.64 1.39 27.09
C PRO A 171 16.34 2.44 27.95
N ALA A 172 17.15 1.98 28.93
CA ALA A 172 18.00 2.85 29.70
C ALA A 172 18.93 3.59 28.72
N GLY A 173 18.84 4.92 28.70
CA GLY A 173 19.74 5.75 27.91
C GLY A 173 21.17 5.39 28.26
N GLU A 174 21.96 5.10 27.21
CA GLU A 174 23.40 5.06 27.31
C GLU A 174 23.90 6.45 27.71
N ALA A 175 24.19 6.61 29.01
CA ALA A 175 24.98 7.70 29.51
C ALA A 175 26.45 7.23 29.48
N GLY A 176 27.29 7.93 28.67
CA GLY A 176 28.73 7.70 28.58
C GLY A 176 29.31 8.51 27.44
#